data_b42b1fcf236502f88fef892543ed639e
#
_entry.id   b42b1fcf236502f88fef892543ed639e
#
_cell.length_a   1.000
_cell.length_b   1.000
_cell.length_c   1.000
_cell.angle_alpha   90.00
_cell.angle_beta   90.00
_cell.angle_gamma   90.00
#
_symmetry.space_group_name_H-M   'P 1'
#
loop_
_entity.id
_entity.type
_entity.pdbx_description
1 polymer ?
#
loop_
_entity_poly.entity_id
_entity_poly.type
_entity_poly.pdbx_seq_one_letter_code
_entity_poly.pdbx_strand_id
1 'polypeptide(L)'
;MGHFVAALFYADDMAIIAPSIHGLEILLNICSDYCLEWDICLNVKKSKPVEIRYDIMVLGKAIEWVTEWTYLGVKLKSSKQFDCSVKERVHSFCRSANAILRIDGKSNDMVMLQLIESHCVPILTYATEIIHVSNRDERRQLRVAYNSIFRKLFSYKWTESVSALQAFLGRPTWEQLVEARRTKFLKRICEGNPQSLPRQFIT
;
A
#
# COMPACT_ATOMS: atom_id res chain seq x y z
N MET A 1 -24.43 -3.18 17.82
CA MET A 1 -24.81 -2.33 16.67
C MET A 1 -23.63 -2.28 15.72
N GLY A 2 -23.81 -2.74 14.47
CA GLY A 2 -22.75 -2.65 13.48
C GLY A 2 -22.56 -1.21 12.99
N HIS A 3 -21.32 -0.76 12.87
CA HIS A 3 -21.02 0.54 12.26
C HIS A 3 -21.02 0.38 10.74
N PHE A 4 -21.78 1.22 10.05
CA PHE A 4 -21.77 1.31 8.60
C PHE A 4 -20.82 2.44 8.20
N VAL A 5 -19.74 2.11 7.50
CA VAL A 5 -18.79 3.09 6.95
C VAL A 5 -19.02 3.14 5.44
N ALA A 6 -19.62 4.22 4.97
CA ALA A 6 -19.99 4.41 3.57
C ALA A 6 -18.95 5.17 2.76
N ALA A 7 -18.18 6.05 3.39
CA ALA A 7 -17.20 6.89 2.73
C ALA A 7 -15.95 7.09 3.60
N LEU A 8 -14.80 7.07 2.99
CA LEU A 8 -13.50 7.37 3.59
C LEU A 8 -12.92 8.59 2.88
N PHE A 9 -12.48 9.57 3.65
CA PHE A 9 -11.89 10.81 3.15
C PHE A 9 -10.44 10.92 3.59
N TYR A 10 -9.58 11.32 2.66
CA TYR A 10 -8.20 11.66 2.93
C TYR A 10 -7.81 12.86 2.06
N ALA A 11 -7.70 14.03 2.64
CA ALA A 11 -7.56 15.31 1.96
C ALA A 11 -8.66 15.48 0.89
N ASP A 12 -8.28 15.54 -0.38
CA ASP A 12 -9.15 15.64 -1.55
C ASP A 12 -9.58 14.26 -2.14
N ASP A 13 -9.00 13.17 -1.67
CA ASP A 13 -9.36 11.82 -2.10
C ASP A 13 -10.52 11.26 -1.29
N MET A 14 -11.56 10.78 -1.98
CA MET A 14 -12.73 10.15 -1.38
C MET A 14 -12.89 8.72 -1.92
N ALA A 15 -13.06 7.75 -1.03
CA ALA A 15 -13.43 6.38 -1.38
C ALA A 15 -14.82 6.07 -0.84
N ILE A 16 -15.75 5.73 -1.73
CA ILE A 16 -17.13 5.32 -1.41
C ILE A 16 -17.21 3.80 -1.48
N ILE A 17 -17.76 3.18 -0.44
CA ILE A 17 -17.91 1.74 -0.32
C ILE A 17 -19.38 1.42 -0.08
N ALA A 18 -19.94 0.57 -0.90
CA ALA A 18 -21.32 0.11 -0.76
C ALA A 18 -21.45 -1.40 -1.02
N PRO A 19 -22.35 -2.09 -0.33
CA PRO A 19 -22.55 -3.53 -0.51
C PRO A 19 -23.37 -3.88 -1.77
N SER A 20 -23.95 -2.88 -2.42
CA SER A 20 -24.78 -3.03 -3.63
C SER A 20 -24.63 -1.82 -4.56
N ILE A 21 -24.93 -2.03 -5.83
CA ILE A 21 -24.92 -0.96 -6.85
C ILE A 21 -25.92 0.14 -6.47
N HIS A 22 -27.13 -0.24 -6.12
CA HIS A 22 -28.16 0.72 -5.71
C HIS A 22 -27.71 1.56 -4.49
N GLY A 23 -27.07 0.94 -3.49
CA GLY A 23 -26.48 1.65 -2.38
C GLY A 23 -25.36 2.59 -2.80
N LEU A 24 -24.53 2.19 -3.76
CA LEU A 24 -23.47 3.04 -4.32
C LEU A 24 -24.06 4.25 -5.07
N GLU A 25 -25.11 4.07 -5.88
CA GLU A 25 -25.79 5.15 -6.57
C GLU A 25 -26.39 6.16 -5.61
N ILE A 26 -27.04 5.70 -4.52
CA ILE A 26 -27.57 6.59 -3.49
C ILE A 26 -26.45 7.43 -2.86
N LEU A 27 -25.34 6.80 -2.48
CA LEU A 27 -24.21 7.51 -1.88
C LEU A 27 -23.57 8.51 -2.85
N LEU A 28 -23.42 8.14 -4.12
CA LEU A 28 -22.90 9.04 -5.16
C LEU A 28 -23.81 10.24 -5.39
N ASN A 29 -25.14 10.06 -5.37
CA ASN A 29 -26.08 11.15 -5.49
C ASN A 29 -25.97 12.11 -4.29
N ILE A 30 -25.94 11.58 -3.07
CA ILE A 30 -25.73 12.40 -1.85
C ILE A 30 -24.41 13.20 -1.94
N CYS A 31 -23.32 12.57 -2.38
CA CYS A 31 -22.05 13.26 -2.58
C CYS A 31 -22.14 14.33 -3.68
N SER A 32 -22.85 14.03 -4.77
CA SER A 32 -23.03 14.98 -5.86
C SER A 32 -23.84 16.21 -5.43
N ASP A 33 -24.94 15.99 -4.71
CA ASP A 33 -25.78 17.08 -4.16
C ASP A 33 -24.98 17.96 -3.21
N TYR A 34 -24.19 17.34 -2.29
CA TYR A 34 -23.31 18.07 -1.39
C TYR A 34 -22.27 18.90 -2.16
N CYS A 35 -21.65 18.31 -3.18
CA CYS A 35 -20.66 19.03 -3.99
C CYS A 35 -21.26 20.21 -4.74
N LEU A 36 -22.49 20.08 -5.23
CA LEU A 36 -23.23 21.19 -5.89
C LEU A 36 -23.58 22.30 -4.89
N GLU A 37 -24.02 21.94 -3.70
CA GLU A 37 -24.35 22.91 -2.64
C GLU A 37 -23.15 23.74 -2.20
N TRP A 38 -21.96 23.13 -2.13
CA TRP A 38 -20.74 23.76 -1.64
C TRP A 38 -19.74 24.17 -2.75
N ASP A 39 -20.18 24.20 -4.01
CA ASP A 39 -19.35 24.54 -5.18
C ASP A 39 -18.04 23.73 -5.27
N ILE A 40 -18.12 22.44 -4.91
CA ILE A 40 -16.96 21.52 -4.96
C ILE A 40 -16.98 20.78 -6.29
N CYS A 41 -15.89 20.87 -7.04
CA CYS A 41 -15.74 20.17 -8.32
C CYS A 41 -15.26 18.73 -8.17
N LEU A 42 -16.14 17.74 -8.39
CA LEU A 42 -15.74 16.34 -8.49
C LEU A 42 -14.99 16.07 -9.80
N ASN A 43 -13.82 15.45 -9.71
CA ASN A 43 -13.07 15.04 -10.89
C ASN A 43 -13.55 13.69 -11.42
N VAL A 44 -14.63 13.69 -12.19
CA VAL A 44 -15.25 12.47 -12.75
C VAL A 44 -14.26 11.66 -13.59
N LYS A 45 -13.29 12.28 -14.26
CA LYS A 45 -12.27 11.57 -15.06
C LYS A 45 -11.31 10.76 -14.21
N LYS A 46 -11.06 11.18 -12.96
CA LYS A 46 -10.24 10.44 -11.98
C LYS A 46 -11.06 9.47 -11.14
N SER A 47 -12.38 9.62 -11.11
CA SER A 47 -13.28 8.70 -10.41
C SER A 47 -13.35 7.37 -11.15
N LYS A 48 -13.05 6.27 -10.47
CA LYS A 48 -12.97 4.93 -11.06
C LYS A 48 -13.68 3.92 -10.15
N PRO A 49 -14.79 3.33 -10.60
CA PRO A 49 -15.41 2.22 -9.88
C PRO A 49 -14.62 0.93 -10.12
N VAL A 50 -14.57 0.11 -9.10
CA VAL A 50 -13.90 -1.20 -9.11
C VAL A 50 -14.94 -2.29 -8.85
N GLU A 51 -15.06 -3.26 -9.75
CA GLU A 51 -15.70 -4.57 -9.54
C GLU A 51 -17.07 -4.87 -10.18
N ILE A 52 -17.88 -3.94 -10.73
CA ILE A 52 -19.18 -4.31 -11.31
C ILE A 52 -19.42 -3.66 -12.67
N ARG A 53 -20.04 -4.40 -13.62
CA ARG A 53 -20.26 -3.99 -15.02
C ARG A 53 -21.64 -3.36 -15.22
N TYR A 54 -21.93 -2.24 -14.59
CA TYR A 54 -23.12 -1.42 -14.84
C TYR A 54 -22.73 0.03 -15.04
N ASP A 55 -23.44 0.73 -15.88
CA ASP A 55 -23.19 2.15 -16.15
C ASP A 55 -23.59 2.98 -14.93
N ILE A 56 -22.61 3.36 -14.11
CA ILE A 56 -22.82 4.29 -13.00
C ILE A 56 -22.64 5.72 -13.53
N MET A 57 -23.61 6.55 -13.23
CA MET A 57 -23.60 7.96 -13.60
C MET A 57 -23.24 8.83 -12.40
N VAL A 58 -22.31 9.77 -12.58
CA VAL A 58 -21.96 10.80 -11.59
C VAL A 58 -22.06 12.16 -12.28
N LEU A 59 -22.88 13.06 -11.77
CA LEU A 59 -23.14 14.37 -12.37
C LEU A 59 -23.50 14.27 -13.86
N GLY A 60 -24.32 13.28 -14.25
CA GLY A 60 -24.73 13.04 -15.63
C GLY A 60 -23.65 12.48 -16.57
N LYS A 61 -22.51 12.04 -16.05
CA LYS A 61 -21.43 11.43 -16.82
C LYS A 61 -21.19 9.99 -16.37
N ALA A 62 -21.08 9.07 -17.33
CA ALA A 62 -20.74 7.69 -17.05
C ALA A 62 -19.31 7.58 -16.53
N ILE A 63 -19.10 6.77 -15.48
CA ILE A 63 -17.77 6.46 -14.94
C ILE A 63 -17.26 5.17 -15.59
N GLU A 64 -16.03 5.20 -16.08
CA GLU A 64 -15.37 4.06 -16.71
C GLU A 64 -14.92 3.04 -15.66
N TRP A 65 -15.37 1.77 -15.78
CA TRP A 65 -14.96 0.66 -14.95
C TRP A 65 -13.51 0.29 -15.16
N VAL A 66 -12.80 0.01 -14.04
CA VAL A 66 -11.41 -0.41 -14.09
C VAL A 66 -11.19 -1.68 -13.27
N THR A 67 -10.24 -2.48 -13.70
CA THR A 67 -9.81 -3.70 -12.99
C THR A 67 -8.73 -3.43 -11.97
N GLU A 68 -8.02 -2.31 -12.10
CA GLU A 68 -6.97 -1.87 -11.19
C GLU A 68 -7.10 -0.37 -10.93
N TRP A 69 -6.94 0.02 -9.67
CA TRP A 69 -6.99 1.42 -9.27
C TRP A 69 -6.01 1.71 -8.15
N THR A 70 -5.44 2.92 -8.12
CA THR A 70 -4.50 3.34 -7.08
C THR A 70 -5.21 4.26 -6.10
N TYR A 71 -5.27 3.84 -4.83
CA TYR A 71 -5.78 4.64 -3.73
C TYR A 71 -4.71 4.81 -2.66
N LEU A 72 -4.42 6.06 -2.30
CA LEU A 72 -3.36 6.42 -1.34
C LEU A 72 -2.02 5.68 -1.60
N GLY A 73 -1.60 5.60 -2.87
CA GLY A 73 -0.36 4.94 -3.25
C GLY A 73 -0.40 3.40 -3.24
N VAL A 74 -1.56 2.82 -2.98
CA VAL A 74 -1.77 1.37 -3.02
C VAL A 74 -2.54 0.99 -4.28
N LYS A 75 -1.97 0.12 -5.10
CA LYS A 75 -2.63 -0.38 -6.31
C LYS A 75 -3.55 -1.54 -5.96
N LEU A 76 -4.83 -1.25 -5.91
CA LEU A 76 -5.91 -2.21 -5.66
C LEU A 76 -6.28 -2.94 -6.96
N LYS A 77 -6.59 -4.22 -6.87
CA LYS A 77 -7.08 -5.03 -7.99
C LYS A 77 -8.47 -5.54 -7.70
N SER A 78 -9.32 -5.52 -8.71
CA SER A 78 -10.62 -6.20 -8.68
C SER A 78 -10.39 -7.71 -8.70
N SER A 79 -10.72 -8.39 -7.62
CA SER A 79 -10.65 -9.85 -7.49
C SER A 79 -11.60 -10.35 -6.42
N LYS A 80 -11.83 -11.69 -6.34
CA LYS A 80 -12.70 -12.29 -5.32
C LYS A 80 -12.22 -12.03 -3.87
N GLN A 81 -10.95 -11.69 -3.69
CA GLN A 81 -10.35 -11.30 -2.41
C GLN A 81 -9.62 -9.99 -2.62
N PHE A 82 -9.51 -9.19 -1.57
CA PHE A 82 -8.74 -7.96 -1.60
C PHE A 82 -7.29 -8.24 -1.97
N ASP A 83 -6.86 -7.77 -3.11
CA ASP A 83 -5.51 -7.99 -3.65
C ASP A 83 -4.86 -6.67 -4.10
N CYS A 84 -3.54 -6.62 -4.01
CA CYS A 84 -2.74 -5.43 -4.30
C CYS A 84 -1.50 -5.78 -5.10
N SER A 85 -1.20 -5.02 -6.15
CA SER A 85 0.03 -5.21 -6.90
C SER A 85 1.24 -4.61 -6.18
N VAL A 86 2.31 -5.38 -6.09
CA VAL A 86 3.59 -4.94 -5.51
C VAL A 86 4.63 -4.56 -6.57
N LYS A 87 4.37 -4.79 -7.84
CA LYS A 87 5.35 -4.64 -8.94
C LYS A 87 5.97 -3.24 -9.00
N GLU A 88 5.14 -2.20 -9.01
CA GLU A 88 5.62 -0.81 -9.09
C GLU A 88 6.45 -0.42 -7.87
N ARG A 89 6.06 -0.92 -6.69
CA ARG A 89 6.78 -0.73 -5.43
C ARG A 89 8.17 -1.36 -5.48
N VAL A 90 8.26 -2.60 -5.95
CA VAL A 90 9.54 -3.31 -6.15
C VAL A 90 10.41 -2.57 -7.17
N HIS A 91 9.84 -2.11 -8.28
CA HIS A 91 10.59 -1.33 -9.28
C HIS A 91 11.11 -0.01 -8.73
N SER A 92 10.29 0.75 -8.00
CA SER A 92 10.70 2.03 -7.40
C SER A 92 11.80 1.82 -6.37
N PHE A 93 11.67 0.80 -5.52
CA PHE A 93 12.70 0.40 -4.56
C PHE A 93 14.01 0.05 -5.25
N CYS A 94 13.99 -0.84 -6.26
CA CYS A 94 15.18 -1.24 -6.98
C CYS A 94 15.86 -0.07 -7.70
N ARG A 95 15.08 0.85 -8.26
CA ARG A 95 15.60 2.07 -8.91
C ARG A 95 16.32 2.95 -7.89
N SER A 96 15.69 3.25 -6.76
CA SER A 96 16.27 4.09 -5.70
C SER A 96 17.50 3.44 -5.09
N ALA A 97 17.45 2.13 -4.77
CA ALA A 97 18.59 1.40 -4.21
C ALA A 97 19.77 1.35 -5.19
N ASN A 98 19.52 1.09 -6.46
CA ASN A 98 20.57 1.10 -7.48
C ASN A 98 21.17 2.50 -7.70
N ALA A 99 20.40 3.58 -7.55
CA ALA A 99 20.93 4.94 -7.61
C ALA A 99 21.93 5.19 -6.47
N ILE A 100 21.61 4.78 -5.24
CA ILE A 100 22.52 4.88 -4.10
C ILE A 100 23.77 4.01 -4.34
N LEU A 101 23.60 2.75 -4.77
CA LEU A 101 24.72 1.83 -5.04
C LEU A 101 25.67 2.29 -6.15
N ARG A 102 25.24 3.21 -7.01
CA ARG A 102 26.09 3.83 -8.07
C ARG A 102 26.86 5.05 -7.58
N ILE A 103 26.58 5.58 -6.40
CA ILE A 103 27.35 6.66 -5.81
C ILE A 103 28.73 6.11 -5.50
N ASP A 104 29.69 6.59 -6.26
CA ASP A 104 30.97 5.95 -6.54
C ASP A 104 31.85 5.61 -5.32
N GLY A 105 32.21 4.39 -5.25
CA GLY A 105 33.50 3.72 -5.04
C GLY A 105 34.28 3.91 -3.72
N LYS A 106 33.92 4.77 -2.81
CA LYS A 106 34.68 4.98 -1.54
C LYS A 106 33.83 5.00 -0.27
N SER A 107 32.54 4.83 -0.38
CA SER A 107 31.67 4.80 0.79
C SER A 107 31.72 3.44 1.46
N ASN A 108 31.81 3.43 2.78
CA ASN A 108 31.74 2.21 3.58
C ASN A 108 30.38 1.50 3.32
N ASP A 109 30.42 0.17 3.09
CA ASP A 109 29.23 -0.65 2.85
C ASP A 109 28.14 -0.47 3.93
N MET A 110 28.54 -0.24 5.18
CA MET A 110 27.63 0.01 6.28
C MET A 110 26.91 1.36 6.14
N VAL A 111 27.58 2.40 5.63
CA VAL A 111 26.96 3.69 5.36
C VAL A 111 25.99 3.58 4.19
N MET A 112 26.37 2.84 3.15
CA MET A 112 25.49 2.57 2.01
C MET A 112 24.26 1.77 2.42
N LEU A 113 24.43 0.76 3.27
CA LEU A 113 23.33 -0.02 3.82
C LEU A 113 22.37 0.90 4.60
N GLN A 114 22.90 1.77 5.47
CA GLN A 114 22.09 2.69 6.26
C GLN A 114 21.32 3.69 5.40
N LEU A 115 21.92 4.19 4.32
CA LEU A 115 21.24 5.05 3.35
C LEU A 115 20.09 4.32 2.65
N ILE A 116 20.33 3.08 2.22
CA ILE A 116 19.28 2.27 1.58
C ILE A 116 18.17 1.94 2.58
N GLU A 117 18.51 1.60 3.82
CA GLU A 117 17.52 1.32 4.86
C GLU A 117 16.66 2.54 5.18
N SER A 118 17.24 3.73 5.25
CA SER A 118 16.50 4.96 5.57
C SER A 118 15.66 5.49 4.41
N HIS A 119 16.14 5.39 3.17
CA HIS A 119 15.48 6.01 2.02
C HIS A 119 14.72 5.02 1.13
N CYS A 120 15.20 3.79 0.97
CA CYS A 120 14.60 2.85 0.03
C CYS A 120 13.67 1.84 0.71
N VAL A 121 14.05 1.30 1.88
CA VAL A 121 13.22 0.31 2.56
C VAL A 121 11.81 0.82 2.88
N PRO A 122 11.57 2.09 3.24
CA PRO A 122 10.22 2.64 3.40
C PRO A 122 9.34 2.51 2.16
N ILE A 123 9.92 2.60 0.96
CA ILE A 123 9.18 2.41 -0.31
C ILE A 123 8.66 0.98 -0.39
N LEU A 124 9.51 0.00 -0.07
CA LEU A 124 9.17 -1.41 -0.14
C LEU A 124 8.18 -1.84 0.94
N THR A 125 8.29 -1.27 2.13
CA THR A 125 7.46 -1.60 3.30
C THR A 125 6.20 -0.76 3.41
N TYR A 126 5.94 0.17 2.47
CA TYR A 126 4.74 1.02 2.50
C TYR A 126 3.47 0.17 2.58
N ALA A 127 2.60 0.51 3.51
CA ALA A 127 1.30 -0.13 3.75
C ALA A 127 1.33 -1.65 4.04
N THR A 128 2.51 -2.25 4.30
CA THR A 128 2.61 -3.69 4.64
C THR A 128 1.94 -4.03 5.97
N GLU A 129 1.65 -3.03 6.79
CA GLU A 129 0.95 -3.15 8.06
C GLU A 129 -0.52 -3.53 7.88
N ILE A 130 -1.16 -2.99 6.84
CA ILE A 130 -2.60 -3.13 6.56
C ILE A 130 -2.87 -4.10 5.42
N ILE A 131 -1.97 -4.16 4.44
CA ILE A 131 -2.17 -4.97 3.24
C ILE A 131 -1.62 -6.37 3.47
N HIS A 132 -2.50 -7.35 3.33
CA HIS A 132 -2.08 -8.74 3.23
C HIS A 132 -1.87 -9.07 1.75
N VAL A 133 -0.62 -9.22 1.33
CA VAL A 133 -0.30 -9.69 -0.03
C VAL A 133 -0.64 -11.18 -0.08
N SER A 134 -1.79 -11.52 -0.64
CA SER A 134 -2.30 -12.90 -0.71
C SER A 134 -1.45 -13.76 -1.64
N ASN A 135 -0.95 -13.18 -2.74
CA ASN A 135 -0.18 -13.88 -3.74
C ASN A 135 1.21 -14.25 -3.23
N ARG A 136 1.53 -15.54 -3.25
CA ARG A 136 2.83 -16.10 -2.82
C ARG A 136 3.99 -15.55 -3.64
N ASP A 137 3.81 -15.36 -4.94
CA ASP A 137 4.86 -14.87 -5.83
C ASP A 137 5.16 -13.39 -5.58
N GLU A 138 4.16 -12.58 -5.30
CA GLU A 138 4.34 -11.18 -4.94
C GLU A 138 5.05 -11.02 -3.59
N ARG A 139 4.71 -11.85 -2.60
CA ARG A 139 5.46 -11.91 -1.32
C ARG A 139 6.91 -12.29 -1.53
N ARG A 140 7.16 -13.27 -2.40
CA ARG A 140 8.51 -13.67 -2.78
C ARG A 140 9.28 -12.53 -3.46
N GLN A 141 8.64 -11.77 -4.35
CA GLN A 141 9.26 -10.62 -5.03
C GLN A 141 9.72 -9.56 -4.04
N LEU A 142 8.91 -9.22 -3.03
CA LEU A 142 9.28 -8.27 -1.98
C LEU A 142 10.49 -8.75 -1.19
N ARG A 143 10.49 -10.01 -0.75
CA ARG A 143 11.62 -10.62 -0.03
C ARG A 143 12.90 -10.65 -0.86
N VAL A 144 12.78 -11.04 -2.14
CA VAL A 144 13.93 -11.10 -3.06
C VAL A 144 14.50 -9.71 -3.29
N ALA A 145 13.64 -8.70 -3.47
CA ALA A 145 14.06 -7.31 -3.62
C ALA A 145 14.83 -6.82 -2.38
N TYR A 146 14.31 -7.04 -1.17
CA TYR A 146 14.98 -6.69 0.06
C TYR A 146 16.33 -7.38 0.21
N ASN A 147 16.38 -8.69 0.01
CA ASN A 147 17.60 -9.49 0.13
C ASN A 147 18.66 -9.15 -0.94
N SER A 148 18.23 -8.61 -2.10
CA SER A 148 19.16 -8.23 -3.16
C SER A 148 20.14 -7.12 -2.77
N ILE A 149 19.77 -6.27 -1.80
CA ILE A 149 20.65 -5.22 -1.28
C ILE A 149 21.89 -5.82 -0.63
N PHE A 150 21.68 -6.76 0.29
CA PHE A 150 22.76 -7.41 1.02
C PHE A 150 23.70 -8.14 0.07
N ARG A 151 23.14 -8.82 -0.96
CA ARG A 151 23.98 -9.49 -1.96
C ARG A 151 24.84 -8.51 -2.76
N LYS A 152 24.27 -7.37 -3.14
CA LYS A 152 24.99 -6.36 -3.93
C LYS A 152 26.06 -5.64 -3.13
N LEU A 153 25.77 -5.29 -1.87
CA LEU A 153 26.70 -4.57 -1.01
C LEU A 153 27.87 -5.47 -0.58
N PHE A 154 27.57 -6.71 -0.20
CA PHE A 154 28.58 -7.61 0.38
C PHE A 154 29.05 -8.71 -0.59
N SER A 155 28.79 -8.54 -1.91
CA SER A 155 29.25 -9.43 -2.97
C SER A 155 28.84 -10.91 -2.79
N TYR A 156 27.68 -11.15 -2.16
CA TYR A 156 27.14 -12.50 -1.99
C TYR A 156 26.60 -13.06 -3.30
N LYS A 157 26.86 -14.34 -3.57
CA LYS A 157 26.33 -15.04 -4.73
C LYS A 157 24.81 -15.18 -4.64
N TRP A 158 24.16 -15.27 -5.77
CA TRP A 158 22.70 -15.43 -5.85
C TRP A 158 22.17 -16.65 -5.07
N THR A 159 22.94 -17.74 -5.06
CA THR A 159 22.61 -19.00 -4.39
C THR A 159 22.81 -18.99 -2.87
N GLU A 160 23.55 -18.02 -2.35
CA GLU A 160 23.88 -17.95 -0.93
C GLU A 160 22.73 -17.34 -0.11
N SER A 161 22.52 -17.87 1.10
CA SER A 161 21.55 -17.31 2.04
C SER A 161 22.11 -16.03 2.68
N VAL A 162 21.31 -14.97 2.67
CA VAL A 162 21.68 -13.71 3.35
C VAL A 162 21.26 -13.67 4.82
N SER A 163 20.56 -14.69 5.31
CA SER A 163 20.02 -14.66 6.70
C SER A 163 21.13 -14.63 7.75
N ALA A 164 22.23 -15.37 7.53
CA ALA A 164 23.40 -15.34 8.44
C ALA A 164 24.07 -13.95 8.43
N LEU A 165 24.21 -13.33 7.26
CA LEU A 165 24.75 -11.99 7.13
C LEU A 165 23.85 -10.95 7.83
N GLN A 166 22.54 -11.04 7.62
CA GLN A 166 21.58 -10.16 8.30
C GLN A 166 21.69 -10.28 9.82
N ALA A 167 21.74 -11.51 10.34
CA ALA A 167 21.94 -11.75 11.77
C ALA A 167 23.26 -11.17 12.29
N PHE A 168 24.36 -11.36 11.56
CA PHE A 168 25.67 -10.81 11.92
C PHE A 168 25.66 -9.27 11.95
N LEU A 169 24.96 -8.64 11.01
CA LEU A 169 24.83 -7.18 10.93
C LEU A 169 23.74 -6.63 11.88
N GLY A 170 23.07 -7.48 12.66
CA GLY A 170 21.95 -7.07 13.50
C GLY A 170 20.75 -6.53 12.72
N ARG A 171 20.55 -7.01 11.50
CA ARG A 171 19.45 -6.57 10.62
C ARG A 171 18.34 -7.62 10.54
N PRO A 172 17.06 -7.19 10.55
CA PRO A 172 15.96 -8.12 10.46
C PRO A 172 15.88 -8.77 9.08
N THR A 173 15.36 -9.98 9.02
CA THR A 173 14.86 -10.57 7.76
C THR A 173 13.64 -9.81 7.27
N TRP A 174 13.26 -10.01 6.01
CA TRP A 174 12.03 -9.40 5.45
C TRP A 174 10.79 -9.73 6.30
N GLU A 175 10.66 -10.98 6.69
CA GLU A 175 9.53 -11.46 7.49
C GLU A 175 9.48 -10.79 8.87
N GLN A 176 10.62 -10.72 9.56
CA GLN A 176 10.73 -10.03 10.85
C GLN A 176 10.42 -8.53 10.73
N LEU A 177 10.89 -7.89 9.65
CA LEU A 177 10.64 -6.47 9.41
C LEU A 177 9.14 -6.20 9.23
N VAL A 178 8.45 -6.98 8.40
CA VAL A 178 7.00 -6.84 8.17
C VAL A 178 6.22 -7.14 9.46
N GLU A 179 6.58 -8.19 10.18
CA GLU A 179 5.90 -8.56 11.43
C GLU A 179 6.07 -7.49 12.51
N ALA A 180 7.27 -6.96 12.69
CA ALA A 180 7.52 -5.87 13.64
C ALA A 180 6.68 -4.62 13.31
N ARG A 181 6.52 -4.28 12.03
CA ARG A 181 5.68 -3.16 11.58
C ARG A 181 4.20 -3.42 11.88
N ARG A 182 3.71 -4.61 11.59
CA ARG A 182 2.32 -5.02 11.88
C ARG A 182 2.02 -4.96 13.36
N THR A 183 2.89 -5.56 14.17
CA THR A 183 2.75 -5.55 15.62
C THR A 183 2.72 -4.12 16.17
N LYS A 184 3.64 -3.25 15.70
CA LYS A 184 3.66 -1.84 16.11
C LYS A 184 2.39 -1.10 15.68
N PHE A 185 1.86 -1.39 14.49
CA PHE A 185 0.61 -0.80 14.00
C PHE A 185 -0.59 -1.23 14.85
N LEU A 186 -0.75 -2.54 15.10
CA LEU A 186 -1.81 -3.08 15.94
C LEU A 186 -1.74 -2.53 17.37
N LYS A 187 -0.54 -2.51 17.96
CA LYS A 187 -0.32 -1.92 19.28
C LYS A 187 -0.81 -0.47 19.34
N ARG A 188 -0.45 0.35 18.35
CA ARG A 188 -0.88 1.75 18.26
C ARG A 188 -2.41 1.89 18.14
N ILE A 189 -3.09 0.98 17.42
CA ILE A 189 -4.56 0.98 17.36
C ILE A 189 -5.16 0.59 18.71
N CYS A 190 -4.63 -0.47 19.34
CA CYS A 190 -5.12 -0.94 20.65
C CYS A 190 -4.90 0.06 21.79
N GLU A 191 -3.81 0.82 21.75
CA GLU A 191 -3.47 1.86 22.74
C GLU A 191 -4.12 3.22 22.40
N GLY A 192 -4.66 3.38 21.19
CA GLY A 192 -5.33 4.61 20.73
C GLY A 192 -6.69 4.85 21.37
N ASN A 193 -7.35 5.93 20.93
CA ASN A 193 -8.67 6.31 21.45
C ASN A 193 -9.68 5.15 21.33
N PRO A 194 -10.32 4.70 22.42
CA PRO A 194 -11.34 3.64 22.42
C PRO A 194 -12.50 3.89 21.47
N GLN A 195 -12.81 5.15 21.18
CA GLN A 195 -13.90 5.54 20.28
C GLN A 195 -13.45 5.62 18.80
N SER A 196 -12.17 5.39 18.51
CA SER A 196 -11.71 5.39 17.12
C SER A 196 -12.26 4.19 16.34
N LEU A 197 -12.72 4.44 15.10
CA LEU A 197 -13.24 3.39 14.21
C LEU A 197 -12.32 2.17 14.11
N PRO A 198 -11.00 2.31 13.86
CA PRO A 198 -10.12 1.15 13.73
C PRO A 198 -10.11 0.24 14.96
N ARG A 199 -10.22 0.81 16.18
CA ARG A 199 -10.24 0.01 17.41
C ARG A 199 -11.55 -0.77 17.57
N GLN A 200 -12.67 -0.20 17.14
CA GLN A 200 -13.98 -0.87 17.21
C GLN A 200 -14.10 -2.09 16.29
N PHE A 201 -13.24 -2.19 15.26
CA PHE A 201 -13.20 -3.36 14.35
C PHE A 201 -12.26 -4.47 14.82
N ILE A 202 -11.43 -4.25 15.84
CA ILE A 202 -10.46 -5.24 16.35
C ILE A 202 -10.98 -5.95 17.63
N THR A 203 -11.93 -5.34 18.33
CA THR A 203 -12.61 -5.92 19.51
C THR A 203 -13.82 -6.70 19.10
#